data_ac2831262404b705668955f1315c0d39
#
_entry.id   ac2831262404b705668955f1315c0d39
#
_cell.length_a   1.000
_cell.length_b   1.000
_cell.length_c   1.000
_cell.angle_alpha   90.00
_cell.angle_beta   90.00
_cell.angle_gamma   90.00
#
_symmetry.space_group_name_H-M   'P 1'
#
loop_
_entity.id
_entity.type
_entity.pdbx_description
1 polymer ?
#
loop_
_entity_poly.entity_id
_entity_poly.type
_entity_poly.pdbx_seq_one_letter_code
_entity_poly.pdbx_strand_id
1 'polypeptide(L)'
;MTILIVGGMAQGKSAFARSLSSETEFVDNLQDIVRQALDTGAPVPQASEFLGKTVVCTELGCGIVPLDAGEREWREQTGRLCCDIAALADRVYRVTCGIAQCIKGAS
;
A
#
# COMPACT_ATOMS: atom_id res chain seq x y z
N MET A 1 8.12 -2.84 13.90
CA MET A 1 8.68 -2.42 12.61
C MET A 1 7.56 -2.16 11.63
N THR A 2 7.61 -1.04 10.95
CA THR A 2 6.63 -0.69 9.93
C THR A 2 7.19 -1.07 8.56
N ILE A 3 6.43 -1.87 7.82
CA ILE A 3 6.84 -2.37 6.50
C ILE A 3 5.75 -2.04 5.50
N LEU A 4 6.14 -1.50 4.36
CA LEU A 4 5.24 -1.26 3.23
C LEU A 4 5.63 -2.15 2.06
N ILE A 5 4.65 -2.82 1.49
CA ILE A 5 4.85 -3.69 0.34
C ILE A 5 3.94 -3.21 -0.78
N VAL A 6 4.53 -2.85 -1.91
CA VAL A 6 3.81 -2.35 -3.07
C VAL A 6 4.07 -3.23 -4.28
N GLY A 7 3.18 -3.17 -5.23
CA GLY A 7 3.33 -3.91 -6.48
C GLY A 7 2.03 -3.91 -7.25
N GLY A 8 2.11 -4.37 -8.49
CA GLY A 8 0.92 -4.50 -9.34
C GLY A 8 -0.02 -5.58 -8.85
N MET A 9 -1.18 -5.66 -9.50
CA MET A 9 -2.17 -6.68 -9.17
C MET A 9 -1.59 -8.09 -9.43
N ALA A 10 -1.92 -9.04 -8.56
CA ALA A 10 -1.55 -10.45 -8.71
C ALA A 10 -0.03 -10.69 -8.81
N GLN A 11 0.77 -9.89 -8.12
CA GLN A 11 2.22 -10.03 -8.14
C GLN A 11 2.79 -10.82 -6.95
N GLY A 12 1.94 -11.37 -6.10
CA GLY A 12 2.39 -12.16 -4.95
C GLY A 12 2.71 -11.35 -3.70
N LYS A 13 2.21 -10.10 -3.61
CA LYS A 13 2.50 -9.21 -2.48
C LYS A 13 2.04 -9.77 -1.14
N SER A 14 0.82 -10.29 -1.08
CA SER A 14 0.25 -10.79 0.18
C SER A 14 1.01 -12.01 0.68
N ALA A 15 1.40 -12.90 -0.23
CA ALA A 15 2.20 -14.07 0.13
C ALA A 15 3.56 -13.65 0.68
N PHE A 16 4.20 -12.68 0.05
CA PHE A 16 5.47 -12.15 0.52
C PHE A 16 5.33 -11.49 1.89
N ALA A 17 4.28 -10.68 2.07
CA ALA A 17 4.02 -9.99 3.33
C ALA A 17 3.85 -10.98 4.47
N ARG A 18 3.11 -12.05 4.24
CA ARG A 18 2.90 -13.09 5.26
C ARG A 18 4.17 -13.84 5.60
N SER A 19 5.10 -13.95 4.67
CA SER A 19 6.39 -14.59 4.93
C SER A 19 7.29 -13.74 5.81
N LEU A 20 7.09 -12.42 5.82
CA LEU A 20 7.93 -11.50 6.60
C LEU A 20 7.49 -11.35 8.04
N SER A 21 6.20 -11.45 8.31
CA SER A 21 5.71 -11.13 9.64
C SER A 21 4.59 -12.06 10.08
N SER A 22 4.94 -12.99 10.92
CA SER A 22 3.97 -13.84 11.60
C SER A 22 3.35 -13.16 12.82
N GLU A 23 3.98 -12.11 13.35
CA GLU A 23 3.58 -11.50 14.60
C GLU A 23 3.15 -10.04 14.50
N THR A 24 3.36 -9.40 13.37
CA THR A 24 2.98 -8.00 13.18
C THR A 24 1.57 -7.94 12.61
N GLU A 25 0.85 -6.91 13.00
CA GLU A 25 -0.47 -6.68 12.42
C GLU A 25 -0.37 -6.45 10.94
N PHE A 26 -1.19 -7.14 10.19
CA PHE A 26 -1.14 -7.18 8.74
C PHE A 26 -2.33 -6.41 8.16
N VAL A 27 -2.04 -5.48 7.28
CA VAL A 27 -3.06 -4.70 6.58
C VAL A 27 -2.94 -4.98 5.09
N ASP A 28 -3.91 -5.71 4.54
CA ASP A 28 -3.93 -6.04 3.13
C ASP A 28 -4.81 -5.04 2.37
N ASN A 29 -4.48 -4.83 1.10
CA ASN A 29 -5.31 -4.02 0.22
C ASN A 29 -5.59 -2.61 0.75
N LEU A 30 -4.53 -1.87 1.05
CA LEU A 30 -4.64 -0.49 1.53
C LEU A 30 -5.52 0.36 0.61
N GLN A 31 -5.44 0.14 -0.70
CA GLN A 31 -6.21 0.88 -1.68
C GLN A 31 -7.73 0.73 -1.47
N ASP A 32 -8.17 -0.43 -0.99
CA ASP A 32 -9.58 -0.68 -0.72
C ASP A 32 -10.05 0.07 0.53
N ILE A 33 -9.17 0.21 1.51
CA ILE A 33 -9.46 0.99 2.71
C ILE A 33 -9.67 2.46 2.34
N VAL A 34 -8.83 3.00 1.47
CA VAL A 34 -8.97 4.37 0.98
C VAL A 34 -10.26 4.51 0.19
N ARG A 35 -10.58 3.54 -0.68
CA ARG A 35 -11.81 3.55 -1.47
C ARG A 35 -13.04 3.61 -0.57
N GLN A 36 -13.08 2.77 0.44
CA GLN A 36 -14.20 2.73 1.37
C GLN A 36 -14.37 4.05 2.12
N ALA A 37 -13.27 4.65 2.55
CA ALA A 37 -13.33 5.95 3.23
C ALA A 37 -13.92 7.02 2.32
N LEU A 38 -13.49 7.09 1.06
CA LEU A 38 -14.00 8.06 0.11
C LEU A 38 -15.48 7.82 -0.20
N ASP A 39 -15.88 6.55 -0.38
CA ASP A 39 -17.26 6.20 -0.71
C ASP A 39 -18.23 6.51 0.43
N THR A 40 -17.79 6.40 1.66
CA THR A 40 -18.63 6.65 2.85
C THR A 40 -18.52 8.08 3.38
N GLY A 41 -17.64 8.89 2.81
CA GLY A 41 -17.38 10.24 3.29
C GLY A 41 -16.57 10.29 4.58
N ALA A 42 -15.96 9.17 4.98
CA ALA A 42 -15.11 9.11 6.17
C ALA A 42 -13.73 9.70 5.87
N PRO A 43 -13.01 10.15 6.90
CA PRO A 43 -11.64 10.65 6.68
C PRO A 43 -10.72 9.52 6.22
N VAL A 44 -9.86 9.81 5.25
CA VAL A 44 -8.84 8.86 4.81
C VAL A 44 -7.85 8.66 5.95
N PRO A 45 -7.44 7.40 6.25
CA PRO A 45 -6.49 7.15 7.33
C PRO A 45 -5.18 7.89 7.11
N GLN A 46 -4.51 8.22 8.22
CA GLN A 46 -3.20 8.84 8.17
C GLN A 46 -2.11 7.76 8.29
N ALA A 47 -0.92 8.06 7.76
CA ALA A 47 0.18 7.12 7.77
C ALA A 47 0.57 6.67 9.20
N SER A 48 0.44 7.56 10.18
CA SER A 48 0.74 7.24 11.57
C SER A 48 -0.11 6.10 12.15
N GLU A 49 -1.28 5.84 11.58
CA GLU A 49 -2.15 4.76 12.02
C GLU A 49 -1.59 3.39 11.64
N PHE A 50 -0.60 3.35 10.77
CA PHE A 50 0.00 2.11 10.28
C PHE A 50 1.38 1.81 10.90
N LEU A 51 1.78 2.59 11.88
CA LEU A 51 3.05 2.34 12.58
C LEU A 51 3.03 0.97 13.26
N GLY A 52 4.11 0.22 13.10
CA GLY A 52 4.23 -1.13 13.64
C GLY A 52 3.51 -2.20 12.84
N LYS A 53 2.94 -1.85 11.69
CA LYS A 53 2.16 -2.78 10.87
C LYS A 53 2.87 -3.10 9.57
N THR A 54 2.51 -4.26 8.99
CA THR A 54 2.92 -4.62 7.63
C THR A 54 1.76 -4.28 6.70
N VAL A 55 1.97 -3.33 5.81
CA VAL A 55 0.93 -2.80 4.94
C VAL A 55 1.18 -3.20 3.50
N VAL A 56 0.15 -3.74 2.85
CA VAL A 56 0.21 -4.13 1.43
C VAL A 56 -0.70 -3.22 0.64
N CYS A 57 -0.17 -2.63 -0.43
CA CYS A 57 -0.93 -1.79 -1.33
C CYS A 57 -0.68 -2.17 -2.77
N THR A 58 -1.75 -2.34 -3.54
CA THR A 58 -1.63 -2.52 -4.99
C THR A 58 -1.39 -1.17 -5.64
N GLU A 59 -0.38 -1.10 -6.49
CA GLU A 59 -0.14 0.09 -7.29
C GLU A 59 -1.31 0.29 -8.23
N LEU A 60 -1.96 1.44 -8.09
CA LEU A 60 -3.05 1.81 -8.97
C LEU A 60 -2.42 2.35 -10.24
N GLY A 61 -2.44 1.53 -11.26
CA GLY A 61 -1.64 1.72 -12.46
C GLY A 61 -1.84 3.04 -13.15
N CYS A 62 -0.83 3.42 -13.90
CA CYS A 62 -0.82 4.59 -14.76
C CYS A 62 -1.67 4.31 -16.01
N GLY A 63 -2.95 3.98 -15.81
CA GLY A 63 -3.82 3.73 -16.94
C GLY A 63 -3.99 4.97 -17.80
N ILE A 64 -4.02 4.76 -19.10
CA ILE A 64 -4.27 5.82 -20.07
C ILE A 64 -5.76 6.15 -20.13
N VAL A 65 -6.57 5.43 -19.37
CA VAL A 65 -8.02 5.57 -19.42
C VAL A 65 -8.42 6.87 -18.74
N PRO A 66 -9.22 7.72 -19.40
CA PRO A 66 -9.77 8.89 -18.73
C PRO A 66 -10.59 8.45 -17.53
N LEU A 67 -10.29 9.00 -16.39
CA LEU A 67 -10.96 8.65 -15.15
C LEU A 67 -11.96 9.74 -14.78
N ASP A 68 -13.07 9.33 -14.18
CA ASP A 68 -13.95 10.31 -13.56
C ASP A 68 -13.26 10.92 -12.33
N ALA A 69 -13.88 11.93 -11.73
CA ALA A 69 -13.29 12.65 -10.60
C ALA A 69 -13.10 11.74 -9.39
N GLY A 70 -14.00 10.80 -9.17
CA GLY A 70 -13.90 9.87 -8.04
C GLY A 70 -12.74 8.92 -8.17
N GLU A 71 -12.51 8.41 -9.37
CA GLU A 71 -11.37 7.53 -9.65
C GLU A 71 -10.04 8.27 -9.48
N ARG A 72 -9.98 9.50 -9.95
CA ARG A 72 -8.80 10.35 -9.80
C ARG A 72 -8.49 10.63 -8.33
N GLU A 73 -9.52 10.97 -7.57
CA GLU A 73 -9.42 11.21 -6.12
C GLU A 73 -8.88 9.98 -5.41
N TRP A 74 -9.40 8.82 -5.74
CA TRP A 74 -8.98 7.57 -5.15
C TRP A 74 -7.50 7.27 -5.42
N ARG A 75 -7.07 7.41 -6.66
CA ARG A 75 -5.66 7.20 -7.02
C ARG A 75 -4.74 8.18 -6.32
N GLU A 76 -5.15 9.44 -6.29
CA GLU A 76 -4.35 10.49 -5.68
C GLU A 76 -4.22 10.30 -4.17
N GLN A 77 -5.31 10.00 -3.49
CA GLN A 77 -5.28 9.79 -2.05
C GLN A 77 -4.53 8.52 -1.68
N THR A 78 -4.70 7.45 -2.44
CA THR A 78 -3.98 6.19 -2.21
C THR A 78 -2.48 6.39 -2.42
N GLY A 79 -2.10 7.04 -3.50
CA GLY A 79 -0.69 7.32 -3.79
C GLY A 79 -0.04 8.18 -2.72
N ARG A 80 -0.76 9.20 -2.26
CA ARG A 80 -0.26 10.09 -1.21
C ARG A 80 -0.07 9.34 0.11
N LEU A 81 -1.05 8.53 0.48
CA LEU A 81 -0.96 7.73 1.70
C LEU A 81 0.19 6.73 1.63
N CYS A 82 0.37 6.07 0.48
CA CYS A 82 1.51 5.17 0.28
C CYS A 82 2.84 5.90 0.43
N CYS A 83 2.97 7.10 -0.13
CA CYS A 83 4.20 7.89 0.02
C CYS A 83 4.45 8.26 1.47
N ASP A 84 3.41 8.64 2.19
CA ASP A 84 3.54 9.00 3.60
C ASP A 84 3.91 7.78 4.45
N ILE A 85 3.33 6.63 4.18
CA ILE A 85 3.69 5.39 4.87
C ILE A 85 5.13 5.00 4.54
N ALA A 86 5.54 5.13 3.28
CA ALA A 86 6.91 4.83 2.87
C ALA A 86 7.93 5.69 3.61
N ALA A 87 7.59 6.96 3.85
CA ALA A 87 8.46 7.86 4.59
C ALA A 87 8.64 7.43 6.05
N LEU A 88 7.61 6.88 6.67
CA LEU A 88 7.64 6.40 8.05
C LEU A 88 8.13 4.96 8.18
N ALA A 89 8.07 4.18 7.11
CA ALA A 89 8.36 2.76 7.15
C ALA A 89 9.85 2.49 7.39
N ASP A 90 10.13 1.45 8.13
CA ASP A 90 11.50 0.94 8.32
C ASP A 90 11.99 0.24 7.05
N ARG A 91 11.08 -0.43 6.35
CA ARG A 91 11.39 -1.12 5.11
C ARG A 91 10.26 -0.94 4.11
N VAL A 92 10.64 -0.83 2.84
CA VAL A 92 9.69 -0.80 1.73
C VAL A 92 10.16 -1.80 0.69
N TYR A 93 9.25 -2.66 0.25
CA TYR A 93 9.51 -3.64 -0.78
C TYR A 93 8.57 -3.42 -1.97
N ARG A 94 9.10 -3.67 -3.16
CA ARG A 94 8.30 -3.76 -4.37
C ARG A 94 8.32 -5.21 -4.84
N VAL A 95 7.15 -5.77 -5.12
CA VAL A 95 7.03 -7.13 -5.61
C VAL A 95 6.61 -7.11 -7.07
N THR A 96 7.42 -7.75 -7.91
CA THR A 96 7.16 -7.87 -9.34
C THR A 96 7.35 -9.33 -9.72
N CYS A 97 6.32 -9.94 -10.31
CA CYS A 97 6.36 -11.35 -10.72
C CYS A 97 6.83 -12.28 -9.60
N GLY A 98 6.35 -12.06 -8.38
CA GLY A 98 6.71 -12.86 -7.22
C GLY A 98 8.08 -12.58 -6.64
N ILE A 99 8.83 -11.64 -7.23
CA ILE A 99 10.17 -11.29 -6.77
C ILE A 99 10.11 -9.99 -5.98
N ALA A 100 10.55 -10.04 -4.73
CA ALA A 100 10.57 -8.88 -3.86
C ALA A 100 11.90 -8.14 -3.97
N GLN A 101 11.81 -6.83 -4.12
CA GLN A 101 12.97 -5.96 -4.15
C GLN A 101 12.86 -4.97 -3.00
N CYS A 102 13.87 -4.91 -2.15
CA CYS A 102 13.92 -3.94 -1.06
C CYS A 102 14.36 -2.58 -1.63
N ILE A 103 13.49 -1.58 -1.51
CA ILE A 103 13.78 -0.24 -2.02
C ILE A 103 14.03 0.77 -0.90
N LYS A 104 13.79 0.37 0.35
CA LYS A 104 14.13 1.17 1.52
C LYS A 104 14.47 0.24 2.67
N GLY A 105 15.51 0.56 3.41
CA GLY A 105 15.96 -0.22 4.55
C GLY A 105 16.96 -1.28 4.16
N ALA A 106 17.41 -2.05 5.15
CA ALA A 106 18.34 -3.15 4.91
C ALA A 106 17.57 -4.39 4.45
N SER A 107 18.03 -5.00 3.39
CA SER A 107 17.45 -6.24 2.89
C SER A 107 17.90 -7.42 3.74
#